data_86720f9828f9123eb7fa67f3f4c96af4
#
_entry.id   86720f9828f9123eb7fa67f3f4c96af4
#
_cell.length_a   1.000
_cell.length_b   1.000
_cell.length_c   1.000
_cell.angle_alpha   90.00
_cell.angle_beta   90.00
_cell.angle_gamma   90.00
#
_symmetry.space_group_name_H-M   'P 1'
#
loop_
_entity.id
_entity.type
_entity.pdbx_description
1 polymer ?
#
loop_
_entity_poly.entity_id
_entity_poly.type
_entity_poly.pdbx_seq_one_letter_code
_entity_poly.pdbx_strand_id
1 'polypeptide(L)'
;MPTPLNTMRAIGLATALLAGTASATIVYDEAVDGEMSEDRFNPTVVTVGAGVNNVIFVTTPSEDRDIFTFTVADGFQLSGIVLAEFETEPIGNLAFLGFAAGDILPTDPFKAPDASALLGYALVGEGDVGSDLFLPMGMASGAIGYDGPLGPGAYTFWAQETGDSADLWNLGFVIEPIPAPGAIALLGLAGLARQRRRV
;
A
#
# COMPACT_ATOMS: atom_id res chain seq x y z
N MET A 1 12.54 -32.79 -61.86
CA MET A 1 12.98 -31.52 -61.24
C MET A 1 12.16 -31.33 -59.98
N PRO A 2 12.73 -31.43 -58.76
CA PRO A 2 11.99 -31.16 -57.52
C PRO A 2 12.14 -29.70 -57.12
N THR A 3 11.02 -29.05 -56.78
CA THR A 3 10.87 -27.69 -56.30
C THR A 3 11.39 -27.57 -54.85
N PRO A 4 12.10 -26.50 -54.46
CA PRO A 4 12.57 -26.34 -53.10
C PRO A 4 11.44 -25.81 -52.17
N LEU A 5 11.27 -26.48 -51.02
CA LEU A 5 10.44 -26.01 -49.89
C LEU A 5 11.11 -24.81 -49.24
N ASN A 6 10.42 -23.66 -49.29
CA ASN A 6 10.79 -22.48 -48.52
C ASN A 6 10.40 -22.67 -47.06
N THR A 7 11.37 -22.86 -46.18
CA THR A 7 11.19 -22.93 -44.72
C THR A 7 11.16 -21.51 -44.20
N MET A 8 9.97 -20.98 -43.91
CA MET A 8 9.78 -19.74 -43.18
C MET A 8 10.15 -19.93 -41.72
N ARG A 9 11.28 -19.39 -41.28
CA ARG A 9 11.67 -19.31 -39.86
C ARG A 9 10.89 -18.19 -39.20
N ALA A 10 9.96 -18.53 -38.32
CA ALA A 10 9.31 -17.58 -37.43
C ALA A 10 10.31 -17.14 -36.35
N ILE A 11 10.71 -15.86 -36.39
CA ILE A 11 11.50 -15.23 -35.31
C ILE A 11 10.50 -14.86 -34.23
N GLY A 12 10.48 -15.61 -33.15
CA GLY A 12 9.72 -15.29 -31.96
C GLY A 12 10.43 -14.18 -31.17
N LEU A 13 9.83 -12.99 -31.14
CA LEU A 13 10.29 -11.89 -30.30
C LEU A 13 9.92 -12.22 -28.84
N ALA A 14 10.88 -12.64 -28.05
CA ALA A 14 10.71 -12.83 -26.60
C ALA A 14 10.88 -11.46 -25.93
N THR A 15 9.77 -10.83 -25.54
CA THR A 15 9.80 -9.64 -24.70
C THR A 15 10.11 -10.10 -23.27
N ALA A 16 11.33 -9.88 -22.80
CA ALA A 16 11.68 -10.05 -21.40
C ALA A 16 11.06 -8.88 -20.61
N LEU A 17 10.09 -9.18 -19.75
CA LEU A 17 9.69 -8.25 -18.70
C LEU A 17 10.85 -8.19 -17.70
N LEU A 18 11.57 -7.08 -17.68
CA LEU A 18 12.46 -6.72 -16.59
C LEU A 18 11.59 -6.32 -15.40
N ALA A 19 11.39 -7.24 -14.45
CA ALA A 19 10.91 -6.88 -13.13
C ALA A 19 12.07 -6.11 -12.45
N GLY A 20 12.01 -4.79 -12.50
CA GLY A 20 12.89 -3.94 -11.70
C GLY A 20 12.59 -4.20 -10.23
N THR A 21 13.61 -4.44 -9.40
CA THR A 21 13.48 -4.41 -7.95
C THR A 21 13.15 -2.96 -7.58
N ALA A 22 11.90 -2.70 -7.18
CA ALA A 22 11.52 -1.41 -6.62
C ALA A 22 12.31 -1.24 -5.31
N SER A 23 13.23 -0.27 -5.28
CA SER A 23 13.89 0.16 -4.05
C SER A 23 12.87 0.95 -3.23
N ALA A 24 12.80 0.69 -1.92
CA ALA A 24 12.02 1.50 -1.01
C ALA A 24 12.64 2.92 -0.94
N THR A 25 11.78 3.94 -0.98
CA THR A 25 12.17 5.35 -0.89
C THR A 25 11.53 5.95 0.35
N ILE A 26 12.29 6.58 1.24
CA ILE A 26 11.73 7.38 2.33
C ILE A 26 11.15 8.65 1.69
N VAL A 27 9.84 8.83 1.85
CA VAL A 27 9.09 9.97 1.29
C VAL A 27 8.65 10.96 2.36
N TYR A 28 8.73 10.56 3.63
CA TYR A 28 8.53 11.38 4.80
C TYR A 28 9.26 10.75 5.99
N ASP A 29 9.96 11.57 6.75
CA ASP A 29 10.60 11.20 8.01
C ASP A 29 10.36 12.35 8.99
N GLU A 30 9.54 12.11 10.01
CA GLU A 30 9.12 13.12 10.97
C GLU A 30 10.29 13.80 11.69
N ALA A 31 11.35 13.05 11.95
CA ALA A 31 12.58 13.61 12.56
C ALA A 31 13.30 14.64 11.65
N VAL A 32 12.97 14.65 10.34
CA VAL A 32 13.59 15.54 9.34
C VAL A 32 12.58 16.56 8.81
N ASP A 33 11.35 16.09 8.51
CA ASP A 33 10.33 16.87 7.82
C ASP A 33 9.41 17.62 8.80
N GLY A 34 9.45 17.25 10.08
CA GLY A 34 8.64 17.85 11.16
C GLY A 34 7.45 16.99 11.57
N GLU A 35 6.81 17.39 12.66
CA GLU A 35 5.66 16.72 13.28
C GLU A 35 4.49 16.58 12.32
N MET A 36 3.82 15.40 12.35
CA MET A 36 2.61 15.17 11.57
C MET A 36 1.41 15.95 12.15
N SER A 37 0.42 16.20 11.33
CA SER A 37 -0.78 16.91 11.73
C SER A 37 -1.71 16.07 12.57
N GLU A 38 -2.23 16.62 13.64
CA GLU A 38 -3.36 16.05 14.40
C GLU A 38 -4.73 16.52 13.87
N ASP A 39 -4.73 17.47 12.93
CA ASP A 39 -5.96 18.03 12.37
C ASP A 39 -6.48 17.17 11.22
N ARG A 40 -7.55 16.44 11.49
CA ARG A 40 -8.21 15.58 10.52
C ARG A 40 -8.70 16.27 9.24
N PHE A 41 -8.86 17.60 9.26
CA PHE A 41 -9.26 18.40 8.11
C PHE A 41 -8.09 18.99 7.34
N ASN A 42 -6.90 18.98 7.94
CA ASN A 42 -5.65 19.44 7.34
C ASN A 42 -4.53 18.43 7.60
N PRO A 43 -4.64 17.19 7.08
CA PRO A 43 -3.61 16.16 7.24
C PRO A 43 -2.26 16.60 6.65
N THR A 44 -1.17 16.08 7.17
CA THR A 44 0.15 16.22 6.55
C THR A 44 0.13 15.59 5.15
N VAL A 45 0.51 16.36 4.13
CA VAL A 45 0.52 15.87 2.74
C VAL A 45 1.85 15.21 2.44
N VAL A 46 1.81 13.91 2.13
CA VAL A 46 2.98 13.12 1.71
C VAL A 46 2.95 12.92 0.20
N THR A 47 4.09 13.02 -0.46
CA THR A 47 4.19 12.79 -1.91
C THR A 47 4.68 11.37 -2.18
N VAL A 48 3.86 10.55 -2.84
CA VAL A 48 4.19 9.17 -3.20
C VAL A 48 4.45 9.03 -4.71
N GLY A 49 5.29 8.07 -5.07
CA GLY A 49 5.59 7.70 -6.46
C GLY A 49 5.44 6.19 -6.68
N ALA A 50 5.71 5.73 -7.89
CA ALA A 50 5.72 4.30 -8.20
C ALA A 50 6.79 3.56 -7.37
N GLY A 51 6.45 2.40 -6.82
CA GLY A 51 7.31 1.58 -5.98
C GLY A 51 6.89 1.58 -4.51
N VAL A 52 7.84 1.32 -3.62
CA VAL A 52 7.63 1.32 -2.17
C VAL A 52 8.00 2.69 -1.59
N ASN A 53 7.05 3.33 -0.93
CA ASN A 53 7.17 4.67 -0.34
C ASN A 53 7.11 4.55 1.18
N ASN A 54 8.22 4.78 1.87
CA ASN A 54 8.30 4.68 3.32
C ASN A 54 7.96 6.01 3.99
N VAL A 55 7.06 5.93 4.96
CA VAL A 55 6.68 7.02 5.86
C VAL A 55 7.10 6.62 7.27
N ILE A 56 7.96 7.42 7.90
CA ILE A 56 8.54 7.18 9.22
C ILE A 56 8.04 8.26 10.18
N PHE A 57 7.48 7.85 11.31
CA PHE A 57 6.93 8.76 12.32
C PHE A 57 6.89 8.10 13.70
N VAL A 58 6.59 8.88 14.74
CA VAL A 58 6.53 8.42 16.13
C VAL A 58 5.23 8.87 16.76
N THR A 59 4.36 7.92 17.15
CA THR A 59 3.21 8.25 18.01
C THR A 59 3.61 8.17 19.47
N THR A 60 3.17 9.14 20.28
CA THR A 60 3.49 9.21 21.71
C THR A 60 2.24 9.06 22.58
N PRO A 61 2.39 8.71 23.89
CA PRO A 61 1.26 8.65 24.78
C PRO A 61 0.53 10.00 24.90
N SER A 62 -0.76 9.91 25.19
CA SER A 62 -1.60 11.07 25.52
C SER A 62 -1.85 12.07 24.39
N GLU A 63 -2.69 11.67 23.45
CA GLU A 63 -3.35 12.49 22.45
C GLU A 63 -2.57 12.79 21.16
N ASP A 64 -1.41 12.19 20.98
CA ASP A 64 -0.67 12.24 19.74
C ASP A 64 -1.35 11.36 18.66
N ARG A 65 -1.70 11.97 17.54
CA ARG A 65 -2.42 11.33 16.43
C ARG A 65 -1.85 11.81 15.13
N ASP A 66 -1.13 10.93 14.49
CA ASP A 66 -0.52 11.21 13.20
C ASP A 66 -1.53 11.03 12.08
N ILE A 67 -1.88 12.14 11.43
CA ILE A 67 -2.81 12.14 10.32
C ILE A 67 -2.11 12.67 9.09
N PHE A 68 -1.98 11.81 8.08
CA PHE A 68 -1.36 12.16 6.81
C PHE A 68 -2.19 11.68 5.62
N THR A 69 -1.98 12.31 4.50
CA THR A 69 -2.68 11.99 3.25
C THR A 69 -1.71 11.95 2.08
N PHE A 70 -2.01 11.09 1.12
CA PHE A 70 -1.36 11.11 -0.18
C PHE A 70 -2.35 10.82 -1.31
N THR A 71 -1.97 11.16 -2.53
CA THR A 71 -2.77 10.88 -3.73
C THR A 71 -2.07 9.85 -4.60
N VAL A 72 -2.78 8.75 -4.88
CA VAL A 72 -2.40 7.79 -5.92
C VAL A 72 -2.78 8.37 -7.26
N ALA A 73 -1.79 8.54 -8.14
CA ALA A 73 -1.98 9.15 -9.45
C ALA A 73 -2.77 8.26 -10.42
N ASP A 74 -3.35 8.86 -11.46
CA ASP A 74 -4.01 8.13 -12.54
C ASP A 74 -3.09 7.08 -13.17
N GLY A 75 -3.63 5.89 -13.42
CA GLY A 75 -2.89 4.76 -13.95
C GLY A 75 -2.11 3.95 -12.91
N PHE A 76 -2.17 4.34 -11.63
CA PHE A 76 -1.56 3.62 -10.50
C PHE A 76 -2.62 3.16 -9.49
N GLN A 77 -2.21 2.26 -8.63
CA GLN A 77 -3.03 1.71 -7.54
C GLN A 77 -2.19 1.51 -6.29
N LEU A 78 -2.80 1.64 -5.11
CA LEU A 78 -2.25 1.21 -3.84
C LEU A 78 -2.52 -0.28 -3.69
N SER A 79 -1.48 -1.09 -3.62
CA SER A 79 -1.57 -2.55 -3.61
C SER A 79 -1.02 -3.22 -2.36
N GLY A 80 -0.36 -2.46 -1.47
CA GLY A 80 0.18 -2.98 -0.22
C GLY A 80 0.45 -1.88 0.80
N ILE A 81 0.39 -2.25 2.08
CA ILE A 81 0.80 -1.45 3.23
C ILE A 81 1.64 -2.37 4.11
N VAL A 82 2.96 -2.24 4.03
CA VAL A 82 3.90 -3.10 4.75
C VAL A 82 4.36 -2.40 6.03
N LEU A 83 4.25 -3.06 7.17
CA LEU A 83 4.87 -2.61 8.41
C LEU A 83 6.36 -2.96 8.35
N ALA A 84 7.18 -2.04 7.84
CA ALA A 84 8.61 -2.27 7.64
C ALA A 84 9.38 -2.28 8.97
N GLU A 85 8.94 -1.47 9.94
CA GLU A 85 9.50 -1.38 11.28
C GLU A 85 8.41 -0.91 12.25
N PHE A 86 8.46 -1.42 13.47
CA PHE A 86 7.62 -0.98 14.58
C PHE A 86 8.37 -1.28 15.87
N GLU A 87 8.61 -0.27 16.66
CA GLU A 87 9.21 -0.39 17.98
C GLU A 87 8.28 0.29 18.98
N THR A 88 8.05 -0.36 20.13
CA THR A 88 7.18 0.16 21.18
C THR A 88 7.89 0.13 22.55
N GLU A 89 7.82 1.23 23.29
CA GLU A 89 8.39 1.37 24.63
C GLU A 89 7.30 1.84 25.62
N PRO A 90 6.87 1.00 26.58
CA PRO A 90 7.32 -0.38 26.87
C PRO A 90 6.83 -1.44 25.90
N ILE A 91 7.63 -2.50 25.75
CA ILE A 91 7.37 -3.63 24.85
C ILE A 91 5.99 -4.28 25.11
N GLY A 92 5.32 -4.67 24.01
CA GLY A 92 4.10 -5.48 24.05
C GLY A 92 2.81 -4.71 23.99
N ASN A 93 2.87 -3.41 23.66
CA ASN A 93 1.69 -2.63 23.37
C ASN A 93 1.23 -2.80 21.91
N LEU A 94 -0.02 -2.44 21.66
CA LEU A 94 -0.61 -2.39 20.32
C LEU A 94 -0.98 -0.95 19.99
N ALA A 95 -0.67 -0.53 18.79
CA ALA A 95 -1.06 0.76 18.27
C ALA A 95 -2.12 0.64 17.17
N PHE A 96 -2.88 1.69 16.94
CA PHE A 96 -3.94 1.73 15.96
C PHE A 96 -3.47 2.35 14.65
N LEU A 97 -3.80 1.70 13.54
CA LEU A 97 -3.68 2.26 12.20
C LEU A 97 -5.02 2.13 11.47
N GLY A 98 -5.55 3.23 10.96
CA GLY A 98 -6.76 3.26 10.14
C GLY A 98 -6.61 4.19 8.94
N PHE A 99 -7.46 4.01 7.91
CA PHE A 99 -7.46 4.93 6.79
C PHE A 99 -8.81 5.02 6.08
N ALA A 100 -9.00 6.11 5.37
CA ALA A 100 -10.21 6.42 4.62
C ALA A 100 -9.89 6.92 3.21
N ALA A 101 -10.86 6.84 2.31
CA ALA A 101 -10.79 7.52 1.02
C ALA A 101 -11.04 9.03 1.20
N GLY A 102 -10.34 9.83 0.40
CA GLY A 102 -10.40 11.29 0.44
C GLY A 102 -9.16 11.91 1.06
N ASP A 103 -9.11 13.22 1.06
CA ASP A 103 -8.00 14.06 1.52
C ASP A 103 -8.19 14.58 2.97
N ILE A 104 -9.23 14.13 3.65
CA ILE A 104 -9.52 14.37 5.06
C ILE A 104 -9.90 13.07 5.76
N LEU A 105 -9.71 13.00 7.08
CA LEU A 105 -10.18 11.88 7.87
C LEU A 105 -11.66 12.12 8.27
N PRO A 106 -12.60 11.27 7.81
CA PRO A 106 -14.04 11.49 8.01
C PRO A 106 -14.50 11.26 9.46
N THR A 107 -13.78 10.43 10.23
CA THR A 107 -14.05 10.18 11.65
C THR A 107 -13.25 11.11 12.56
N ASP A 108 -13.72 11.33 13.79
CA ASP A 108 -13.03 12.15 14.79
C ASP A 108 -12.10 11.26 15.63
N PRO A 109 -10.76 11.41 15.51
CA PRO A 109 -9.82 10.55 16.23
C PRO A 109 -9.80 10.78 17.75
N PHE A 110 -10.40 11.89 18.24
CA PHE A 110 -10.52 12.19 19.67
C PHE A 110 -11.82 11.65 20.30
N LYS A 111 -12.62 10.91 19.52
CA LYS A 111 -13.83 10.20 19.96
C LYS A 111 -13.72 8.72 19.70
N ALA A 112 -14.71 7.96 20.17
CA ALA A 112 -14.81 6.55 19.79
C ALA A 112 -14.80 6.42 18.26
N PRO A 113 -13.86 5.65 17.66
CA PRO A 113 -13.73 5.56 16.23
C PRO A 113 -15.00 5.02 15.58
N ASP A 114 -15.44 5.66 14.49
CA ASP A 114 -16.49 5.12 13.65
C ASP A 114 -15.84 4.30 12.52
N ALA A 115 -15.80 2.99 12.72
CA ALA A 115 -15.22 2.07 11.76
C ALA A 115 -15.93 2.13 10.40
N SER A 116 -17.23 2.47 10.36
CA SER A 116 -18.00 2.57 9.12
C SER A 116 -17.59 3.75 8.24
N ALA A 117 -16.78 4.67 8.76
CA ALA A 117 -16.19 5.79 8.02
C ALA A 117 -14.80 5.46 7.46
N LEU A 118 -14.20 4.32 7.83
CA LEU A 118 -12.88 3.90 7.40
C LEU A 118 -12.97 2.84 6.28
N LEU A 119 -12.02 2.88 5.34
CA LEU A 119 -11.82 1.78 4.40
C LEU A 119 -11.33 0.54 5.12
N GLY A 120 -10.45 0.70 6.09
CA GLY A 120 -9.90 -0.38 6.87
C GLY A 120 -9.13 0.12 8.09
N TYR A 121 -8.86 -0.80 9.03
CA TYR A 121 -8.04 -0.52 10.20
C TYR A 121 -7.38 -1.79 10.73
N ALA A 122 -6.35 -1.63 11.54
CA ALA A 122 -5.69 -2.70 12.28
C ALA A 122 -5.22 -2.20 13.65
N LEU A 123 -5.08 -3.13 14.59
CA LEU A 123 -4.20 -2.98 15.75
C LEU A 123 -2.91 -3.70 15.40
N VAL A 124 -1.80 -3.03 15.50
CA VAL A 124 -0.48 -3.54 15.11
C VAL A 124 0.47 -3.54 16.30
N GLY A 125 1.42 -4.45 16.29
CA GLY A 125 2.47 -4.56 17.28
C GLY A 125 3.76 -5.09 16.66
N GLU A 126 4.81 -5.28 17.46
CA GLU A 126 6.11 -5.77 17.00
C GLU A 126 6.04 -7.12 16.25
N GLY A 127 5.05 -7.96 16.59
CA GLY A 127 4.83 -9.26 15.92
C GLY A 127 4.38 -9.15 14.47
N ASP A 128 3.94 -7.99 14.02
CA ASP A 128 3.44 -7.73 12.67
C ASP A 128 4.52 -7.16 11.74
N VAL A 129 5.73 -6.88 12.26
CA VAL A 129 6.84 -6.35 11.45
C VAL A 129 7.18 -7.30 10.30
N GLY A 130 7.29 -6.74 9.09
CA GLY A 130 7.48 -7.46 7.83
C GLY A 130 6.19 -7.96 7.18
N SER A 131 5.03 -7.78 7.83
CA SER A 131 3.73 -8.19 7.29
C SER A 131 3.12 -7.12 6.38
N ASP A 132 2.35 -7.58 5.37
CA ASP A 132 1.47 -6.72 4.60
C ASP A 132 0.12 -6.60 5.32
N LEU A 133 -0.17 -5.40 5.81
CA LEU A 133 -1.40 -5.08 6.54
C LEU A 133 -2.58 -4.77 5.60
N PHE A 134 -2.34 -4.56 4.31
CA PHE A 134 -3.30 -4.00 3.37
C PHE A 134 -4.62 -4.80 3.34
N LEU A 135 -4.59 -6.06 2.91
CA LEU A 135 -5.81 -6.88 2.87
C LEU A 135 -6.42 -7.16 4.24
N PRO A 136 -5.64 -7.47 5.31
CA PRO A 136 -6.17 -7.59 6.66
C PRO A 136 -6.96 -6.37 7.13
N MET A 137 -6.49 -5.15 6.87
CA MET A 137 -7.20 -3.92 7.19
C MET A 137 -8.54 -3.83 6.46
N GLY A 138 -8.60 -4.21 5.18
CA GLY A 138 -9.85 -4.21 4.38
C GLY A 138 -10.89 -5.20 4.89
N MET A 139 -10.50 -6.21 5.66
CA MET A 139 -11.41 -7.19 6.29
C MET A 139 -11.82 -6.83 7.72
N ALA A 140 -11.40 -5.67 8.23
CA ALA A 140 -11.69 -5.24 9.58
C ALA A 140 -13.20 -5.08 9.82
N SER A 141 -13.67 -5.55 10.98
CA SER A 141 -15.09 -5.59 11.30
C SER A 141 -15.71 -4.19 11.37
N GLY A 142 -16.79 -3.97 10.65
CA GLY A 142 -17.51 -2.69 10.63
C GLY A 142 -16.93 -1.64 9.70
N ALA A 143 -15.74 -1.86 9.11
CA ALA A 143 -15.19 -0.99 8.08
C ALA A 143 -15.97 -1.08 6.76
N ILE A 144 -15.81 -0.09 5.88
CA ILE A 144 -16.35 -0.12 4.51
C ILE A 144 -15.83 -1.36 3.78
N GLY A 145 -14.53 -1.66 3.97
CA GLY A 145 -13.88 -2.84 3.43
C GLY A 145 -13.44 -2.71 1.97
N TYR A 146 -12.50 -3.55 1.59
CA TYR A 146 -12.04 -3.75 0.21
C TYR A 146 -11.36 -5.13 0.13
N ASP A 147 -11.29 -5.71 -1.07
CA ASP A 147 -10.77 -7.06 -1.32
C ASP A 147 -9.67 -7.11 -2.40
N GLY A 148 -9.13 -5.94 -2.77
CA GLY A 148 -8.08 -5.82 -3.78
C GLY A 148 -7.46 -4.43 -3.81
N PRO A 149 -6.52 -4.19 -4.75
CA PRO A 149 -5.86 -2.91 -4.87
C PRO A 149 -6.82 -1.73 -5.03
N LEU A 150 -6.48 -0.62 -4.41
CA LEU A 150 -7.26 0.63 -4.44
C LEU A 150 -6.74 1.54 -5.54
N GLY A 151 -7.64 2.00 -6.41
CA GLY A 151 -7.34 2.79 -7.60
C GLY A 151 -6.82 4.20 -7.32
N PRO A 152 -6.76 5.06 -8.37
CA PRO A 152 -6.39 6.46 -8.23
C PRO A 152 -7.31 7.21 -7.27
N GLY A 153 -6.75 8.13 -6.50
CA GLY A 153 -7.50 8.95 -5.54
C GLY A 153 -6.67 9.30 -4.31
N ALA A 154 -7.22 10.15 -3.47
CA ALA A 154 -6.62 10.50 -2.19
C ALA A 154 -6.99 9.47 -1.12
N TYR A 155 -6.06 9.21 -0.22
CA TYR A 155 -6.22 8.33 0.93
C TYR A 155 -5.61 8.99 2.15
N THR A 156 -6.39 9.10 3.23
CA THR A 156 -5.96 9.70 4.49
C THR A 156 -5.82 8.63 5.55
N PHE A 157 -4.67 8.62 6.19
CA PHE A 157 -4.26 7.68 7.22
C PHE A 157 -4.28 8.33 8.59
N TRP A 158 -4.51 7.52 9.60
CA TRP A 158 -4.52 7.88 10.99
C TRP A 158 -3.84 6.80 11.80
N ALA A 159 -2.74 7.16 12.46
CA ALA A 159 -2.06 6.34 13.43
C ALA A 159 -2.18 6.95 14.82
N GLN A 160 -2.23 6.13 15.84
CA GLN A 160 -2.19 6.56 17.24
C GLN A 160 -1.76 5.41 18.15
N GLU A 161 -1.18 5.81 19.26
CA GLU A 161 -0.95 4.95 20.41
C GLU A 161 -2.29 4.58 21.09
N THR A 162 -2.39 3.34 21.63
CA THR A 162 -3.58 2.89 22.38
C THR A 162 -3.33 2.67 23.87
N GLY A 163 -2.10 2.93 24.34
CA GLY A 163 -1.66 2.77 25.73
C GLY A 163 -0.76 3.90 26.22
N ASP A 164 0.23 3.56 27.03
CA ASP A 164 1.19 4.50 27.62
C ASP A 164 2.60 4.33 27.02
N SER A 165 2.70 3.89 25.75
CA SER A 165 3.97 3.71 25.05
C SER A 165 4.23 4.82 24.02
N ALA A 166 5.48 4.94 23.61
CA ALA A 166 5.84 5.64 22.39
C ALA A 166 6.17 4.61 21.33
N ASP A 167 5.64 4.79 20.11
CA ASP A 167 5.77 3.83 19.03
C ASP A 167 6.44 4.46 17.82
N LEU A 168 7.58 3.88 17.40
CA LEU A 168 8.21 4.22 16.13
C LEU A 168 7.55 3.38 15.02
N TRP A 169 7.15 4.04 13.96
CA TRP A 169 6.53 3.44 12.79
C TRP A 169 7.40 3.64 11.55
N ASN A 170 7.47 2.61 10.71
CA ASN A 170 7.91 2.71 9.33
C ASN A 170 6.92 1.94 8.45
N LEU A 171 6.06 2.67 7.76
CA LEU A 171 5.05 2.13 6.87
C LEU A 171 5.50 2.25 5.41
N GLY A 172 5.57 1.11 4.71
CA GLY A 172 5.87 1.06 3.28
C GLY A 172 4.60 0.95 2.44
N PHE A 173 4.25 2.00 1.70
CA PHE A 173 3.11 2.02 0.78
C PHE A 173 3.53 1.57 -0.61
N VAL A 174 2.91 0.49 -1.12
CA VAL A 174 3.23 -0.08 -2.43
C VAL A 174 2.32 0.55 -3.48
N ILE A 175 2.90 1.36 -4.35
CA ILE A 175 2.21 2.03 -5.46
C ILE A 175 2.68 1.40 -6.77
N GLU A 176 1.78 0.77 -7.51
CA GLU A 176 2.10 0.07 -8.74
C GLU A 176 1.20 0.47 -9.91
N PRO A 177 1.66 0.32 -11.17
CA PRO A 177 0.82 0.59 -12.34
C PRO A 177 -0.38 -0.36 -12.38
N ILE A 178 -1.55 0.18 -12.71
CA ILE A 178 -2.73 -0.64 -13.00
C ILE A 178 -2.44 -1.47 -14.25
N PRO A 179 -2.56 -2.82 -14.19
CA PRO A 179 -2.29 -3.67 -15.35
C PRO A 179 -3.17 -3.30 -16.53
N ALA A 180 -2.57 -2.99 -17.69
CA ALA A 180 -3.34 -2.72 -18.89
C ALA A 180 -4.22 -3.92 -19.29
N PRO A 181 -5.48 -3.72 -19.67
CA PRO A 181 -6.40 -4.81 -20.02
C PRO A 181 -5.84 -5.80 -21.07
N GLY A 182 -4.99 -5.31 -21.97
CA GLY A 182 -4.32 -6.14 -22.98
C GLY A 182 -3.20 -7.04 -22.48
N ALA A 183 -2.56 -6.70 -21.34
CA ALA A 183 -1.48 -7.49 -20.78
C ALA A 183 -1.98 -8.85 -20.23
N ILE A 184 -3.16 -8.86 -19.63
CA ILE A 184 -3.82 -10.09 -19.11
C ILE A 184 -4.22 -10.99 -20.29
N ALA A 185 -4.73 -10.41 -21.38
CA ALA A 185 -5.12 -11.16 -22.59
C ALA A 185 -3.91 -11.84 -23.27
N LEU A 186 -2.77 -11.17 -23.31
CA LEU A 186 -1.52 -11.72 -23.88
C LEU A 186 -0.96 -12.87 -23.04
N LEU A 187 -1.01 -12.80 -21.73
CA LEU A 187 -0.60 -13.90 -20.81
C LEU A 187 -1.52 -15.11 -20.96
N GLY A 188 -2.84 -14.89 -21.10
CA GLY A 188 -3.82 -15.96 -21.36
C GLY A 188 -3.57 -16.68 -22.70
N LEU A 189 -3.30 -15.95 -23.77
CA LEU A 189 -2.99 -16.50 -25.11
C LEU A 189 -1.65 -17.27 -25.11
N ALA A 190 -0.63 -16.77 -24.43
CA ALA A 190 0.67 -17.46 -24.29
C ALA A 190 0.54 -18.79 -23.55
N GLY A 191 -0.31 -18.86 -22.51
CA GLY A 191 -0.65 -20.07 -21.77
C GLY A 191 -1.31 -21.13 -22.65
N LEU A 192 -2.30 -20.73 -23.46
CA LEU A 192 -3.00 -21.60 -24.40
C LEU A 192 -2.10 -22.14 -25.54
N ALA A 193 -1.20 -21.31 -26.06
CA ALA A 193 -0.23 -21.72 -27.07
C ALA A 193 0.78 -22.77 -26.56
N ARG A 194 1.15 -22.71 -25.26
CA ARG A 194 2.05 -23.68 -24.63
C ARG A 194 1.37 -25.04 -24.40
N GLN A 195 0.08 -25.05 -24.14
CA GLN A 195 -0.70 -26.27 -23.92
C GLN A 195 -0.87 -27.10 -25.20
N ARG A 196 -1.01 -26.45 -26.37
CA ARG A 196 -1.12 -27.12 -27.70
C ARG A 196 0.17 -27.80 -28.19
N ARG A 197 1.33 -27.51 -27.60
CA ARG A 197 2.62 -28.14 -27.97
C ARG A 197 2.95 -29.39 -27.17
N ARG A 198 2.07 -29.83 -26.27
CA ARG A 198 2.28 -31.04 -25.43
C ARG A 198 1.38 -32.22 -25.80
N VAL A 199 0.69 -32.14 -26.97
CA VAL A 199 -0.09 -33.27 -27.55
C VAL A 199 0.61 -33.80 -28.79
#